data_31f1f0d58f80260d2f51854b51e425e4
#
_entry.id   31f1f0d58f80260d2f51854b51e425e4
#
_cell.length_a   1.000
_cell.length_b   1.000
_cell.length_c   1.000
_cell.angle_alpha   90.00
_cell.angle_beta   90.00
_cell.angle_gamma   90.00
#
_symmetry.space_group_name_H-M   'P 1'
#
loop_
_entity.id
_entity.type
_entity.pdbx_description
1 polymer ?
#
loop_
_entity_poly.entity_id
_entity_poly.type
_entity_poly.pdbx_seq_one_letter_code
_entity_poly.pdbx_strand_id
1 'polypeptide(L)'
;MKMPETGKWLVFGASLFISNVMAAPVTPGDLDVIQNQQQQRLQQDQQQRDALTQAHQVELQKTESAPASGPCFEINQISLQQASLITPDTQKRLVAPYINQCLSLGRINQLVRAISEWYVQRGYITSRAFLTEQNLSHGTLNITVLEGKLEAIHLQGASARQLNMAFPTRAGRILNLRDIEQGMEQINRLRTTPVQIEIIPSTQPGYSIVNLTSTPEFPLTLGLNMDNSGQRSTGIGQLSASLVGNDLLGVADRWFVSGGRSSAFSDWRDAQNFQAGVSVPYGYGLLDYSYSWSNYHSRFNANSFDWYSNGDNISNRLSGSWVLFRNGQIKTGLQVGLNHYVSHNWLNETLLQSSSRKLTSLQIGFNHTQKIAGGVATLNPMLSRGMPWFDAESDKGKSDDFPKAEFRKWSVSSSYQRPVTQKMWWLSSFYAQWSPDRLYGSERLTIGGENSVRGYKEQYLSGDVGGYLRNELNYSLFTLPAIGEVSTTLALDGGWLQSDKQDRYAAGTLWGSSVGLGTRNAHVSTQLSLGIPVSYPNYLAPDRLSVYARVGLVF
;
A
#
# COMPACT_ATOMS: atom_id res chain seq x y z
N MET A 1 15.19 77.87 44.36
CA MET A 1 14.95 77.50 45.79
C MET A 1 14.06 76.25 45.82
N LYS A 2 14.64 75.16 46.29
CA LYS A 2 14.01 73.89 46.75
C LYS A 2 13.04 73.09 45.84
N MET A 3 13.53 71.90 45.43
CA MET A 3 12.78 70.66 45.24
C MET A 3 11.91 70.30 46.49
N PRO A 4 10.89 69.45 46.27
CA PRO A 4 11.14 68.06 46.63
C PRO A 4 10.63 67.02 45.66
N GLU A 5 11.32 65.86 45.75
CA GLU A 5 11.06 64.58 45.15
C GLU A 5 9.71 63.98 45.56
N THR A 6 9.06 63.32 44.59
CA THR A 6 8.05 62.29 44.93
C THR A 6 8.35 61.05 44.06
N GLY A 7 8.80 60.01 44.79
CA GLY A 7 9.06 58.69 44.22
C GLY A 7 7.81 58.02 43.65
N LYS A 8 7.93 57.52 42.43
CA LYS A 8 6.96 56.62 41.82
C LYS A 8 7.39 55.18 42.07
N TRP A 9 6.61 54.50 42.89
CA TRP A 9 6.69 53.05 43.07
C TRP A 9 6.24 52.39 41.80
N LEU A 10 7.16 51.72 41.08
CA LEU A 10 6.85 50.77 40.01
C LEU A 10 6.34 49.47 40.64
N VAL A 11 5.04 49.27 40.59
CA VAL A 11 4.39 47.98 40.83
C VAL A 11 4.70 47.11 39.65
N PHE A 12 5.63 46.18 39.79
CA PHE A 12 5.82 45.08 38.86
C PHE A 12 4.61 44.15 39.00
N GLY A 13 3.63 44.32 38.12
CA GLY A 13 2.56 43.36 37.88
C GLY A 13 3.18 42.13 37.24
N ALA A 14 3.41 41.08 38.03
CA ALA A 14 3.69 39.76 37.50
C ALA A 14 2.44 39.29 36.71
N SER A 15 2.41 39.54 35.43
CA SER A 15 1.47 38.91 34.52
C SER A 15 1.79 37.42 34.51
N LEU A 16 1.00 36.64 35.23
CA LEU A 16 0.92 35.20 35.07
C LEU A 16 0.56 34.93 33.61
N PHE A 17 1.56 34.66 32.79
CA PHE A 17 1.33 34.00 31.47
C PHE A 17 0.78 32.62 31.83
N ILE A 18 -0.54 32.50 31.77
CA ILE A 18 -1.20 31.21 31.60
C ILE A 18 -0.73 30.74 30.23
N SER A 19 0.31 29.93 30.21
CA SER A 19 0.73 29.20 29.02
C SER A 19 -0.42 28.27 28.68
N ASN A 20 -1.28 28.69 27.73
CA ASN A 20 -2.12 27.76 27.01
C ASN A 20 -1.18 26.71 26.46
N VAL A 21 -1.29 25.48 26.92
CA VAL A 21 -0.59 24.33 26.37
C VAL A 21 -1.16 24.10 24.97
N MET A 22 -0.61 24.82 23.99
CA MET A 22 -0.90 24.55 22.60
C MET A 22 -0.30 23.18 22.27
N ALA A 23 -1.06 22.33 21.60
CA ALA A 23 -0.50 21.11 21.01
C ALA A 23 0.76 21.50 20.25
N ALA A 24 1.84 20.73 20.40
CA ALA A 24 3.10 21.05 19.74
C ALA A 24 2.87 21.23 18.23
N PRO A 25 3.25 22.37 17.64
CA PRO A 25 3.06 22.61 16.22
C PRO A 25 3.81 21.53 15.44
N VAL A 26 3.23 21.10 14.32
CA VAL A 26 3.89 20.15 13.41
C VAL A 26 5.13 20.84 12.87
N THR A 27 6.29 20.25 13.10
CA THR A 27 7.56 20.78 12.61
C THR A 27 7.71 20.56 11.09
N PRO A 28 8.57 21.31 10.38
CA PRO A 28 8.87 21.02 8.98
C PRO A 28 9.28 19.57 8.75
N GLY A 29 10.07 18.98 9.64
CA GLY A 29 10.46 17.58 9.57
C GLY A 29 9.31 16.60 9.79
N ASP A 30 8.38 16.89 10.71
CA ASP A 30 7.17 16.07 10.88
C ASP A 30 6.28 16.11 9.62
N LEU A 31 6.16 17.28 8.98
CA LEU A 31 5.40 17.40 7.72
C LEU A 31 5.99 16.55 6.61
N ASP A 32 7.30 16.54 6.46
CA ASP A 32 7.98 15.71 5.47
C ASP A 32 7.72 14.22 5.74
N VAL A 33 7.78 13.79 7.01
CA VAL A 33 7.46 12.41 7.41
C VAL A 33 6.01 12.06 7.08
N ILE A 34 5.05 12.93 7.40
CA ILE A 34 3.62 12.71 7.12
C ILE A 34 3.36 12.65 5.61
N GLN A 35 3.93 13.56 4.83
CA GLN A 35 3.76 13.59 3.36
C GLN A 35 4.32 12.32 2.72
N ASN A 36 5.50 11.87 3.16
CA ASN A 36 6.10 10.61 2.71
C ASN A 36 5.21 9.40 3.07
N GLN A 37 4.65 9.35 4.28
CA GLN A 37 3.71 8.29 4.66
C GLN A 37 2.43 8.31 3.84
N GLN A 38 1.89 9.49 3.51
CA GLN A 38 0.72 9.63 2.65
C GLN A 38 1.01 9.12 1.23
N GLN A 39 2.15 9.49 0.67
CA GLN A 39 2.59 9.03 -0.64
C GLN A 39 2.81 7.50 -0.66
N GLN A 40 3.46 6.95 0.34
CA GLN A 40 3.68 5.51 0.46
C GLN A 40 2.36 4.73 0.54
N ARG A 41 1.34 5.24 1.26
CA ARG A 41 0.01 4.62 1.30
C ARG A 41 -0.66 4.58 -0.08
N LEU A 42 -0.63 5.68 -0.82
CA LEU A 42 -1.19 5.73 -2.18
C LEU A 42 -0.49 4.74 -3.12
N GLN A 43 0.84 4.63 -3.01
CA GLN A 43 1.62 3.65 -3.78
C GLN A 43 1.31 2.21 -3.37
N GLN A 44 1.17 1.92 -2.08
CA GLN A 44 0.78 0.61 -1.58
C GLN A 44 -0.60 0.19 -2.09
N ASP A 45 -1.59 1.08 -2.01
CA ASP A 45 -2.94 0.83 -2.53
C ASP A 45 -2.91 0.55 -4.04
N GLN A 46 -2.08 1.26 -4.81
CA GLN A 46 -1.90 1.01 -6.25
C GLN A 46 -1.27 -0.36 -6.48
N GLN A 47 -0.17 -0.69 -5.81
CA GLN A 47 0.50 -1.99 -5.95
C GLN A 47 -0.44 -3.16 -5.63
N GLN A 48 -1.28 -3.02 -4.60
CA GLN A 48 -2.28 -4.04 -4.24
C GLN A 48 -3.32 -4.24 -5.35
N ARG A 49 -3.82 -3.15 -5.95
CA ARG A 49 -4.78 -3.23 -7.08
C ARG A 49 -4.14 -3.88 -8.30
N ASP A 50 -2.94 -3.46 -8.67
CA ASP A 50 -2.20 -3.97 -9.83
C ASP A 50 -1.93 -5.49 -9.68
N ALA A 51 -1.52 -5.94 -8.50
CA ALA A 51 -1.27 -7.34 -8.20
C ALA A 51 -2.52 -8.22 -8.39
N LEU A 52 -3.70 -7.76 -7.96
CA LEU A 52 -4.94 -8.52 -8.14
C LEU A 52 -5.48 -8.42 -9.57
N THR A 53 -5.23 -7.31 -10.27
CA THR A 53 -5.64 -7.13 -11.68
C THR A 53 -4.92 -8.13 -12.58
N GLN A 54 -3.65 -8.44 -12.30
CA GLN A 54 -2.85 -9.42 -13.03
C GLN A 54 -3.20 -10.87 -12.71
N ALA A 55 -4.00 -11.13 -11.66
CA ALA A 55 -4.42 -12.49 -11.31
C ALA A 55 -5.32 -13.09 -12.39
N HIS A 56 -4.96 -14.32 -12.85
CA HIS A 56 -5.67 -15.00 -13.90
C HIS A 56 -7.05 -15.48 -13.45
N GLN A 57 -8.07 -15.18 -14.25
CA GLN A 57 -9.38 -15.80 -14.09
C GLN A 57 -9.38 -17.11 -14.88
N VAL A 58 -9.67 -18.21 -14.19
CA VAL A 58 -9.86 -19.51 -14.85
C VAL A 58 -11.28 -19.53 -15.39
N GLU A 59 -11.43 -19.38 -16.69
CA GLU A 59 -12.73 -19.62 -17.34
C GLU A 59 -12.98 -21.13 -17.43
N LEU A 60 -14.06 -21.57 -16.80
CA LEU A 60 -14.55 -22.93 -16.95
C LEU A 60 -15.19 -23.04 -18.32
N GLN A 61 -14.63 -23.90 -19.21
CA GLN A 61 -15.28 -24.22 -20.48
C GLN A 61 -16.65 -24.83 -20.18
N LYS A 62 -17.72 -24.15 -20.57
CA LYS A 62 -19.08 -24.69 -20.60
C LYS A 62 -19.16 -25.75 -21.69
N THR A 63 -18.91 -27.00 -21.32
CA THR A 63 -19.12 -28.11 -22.23
C THR A 63 -20.63 -28.45 -22.21
N GLU A 64 -21.24 -28.54 -23.39
CA GLU A 64 -22.65 -28.91 -23.55
C GLU A 64 -22.94 -30.23 -22.82
N SER A 65 -24.08 -30.28 -22.13
CA SER A 65 -24.57 -31.49 -21.46
C SER A 65 -24.98 -32.54 -22.50
N ALA A 66 -24.36 -33.70 -22.47
CA ALA A 66 -24.84 -34.84 -23.24
C ALA A 66 -26.29 -35.16 -22.85
N PRO A 67 -27.16 -35.56 -23.81
CA PRO A 67 -28.55 -35.86 -23.52
C PRO A 67 -28.68 -36.96 -22.47
N ALA A 68 -29.66 -36.81 -21.57
CA ALA A 68 -29.90 -37.69 -20.41
C ALA A 68 -30.56 -39.05 -20.80
N SER A 69 -30.63 -39.37 -22.09
CA SER A 69 -31.30 -40.56 -22.62
C SER A 69 -30.33 -41.72 -22.77
N GLY A 70 -30.49 -42.78 -22.03
CA GLY A 70 -29.72 -44.02 -22.08
C GLY A 70 -30.06 -44.94 -20.92
N PRO A 71 -29.55 -46.20 -20.93
CA PRO A 71 -29.73 -47.12 -19.79
C PRO A 71 -29.16 -46.49 -18.53
N CYS A 72 -29.84 -46.71 -17.39
CA CYS A 72 -29.35 -46.23 -16.09
C CYS A 72 -28.95 -47.41 -15.22
N PHE A 73 -28.06 -47.15 -14.25
CA PHE A 73 -27.51 -48.08 -13.29
C PHE A 73 -27.93 -47.66 -11.87
N GLU A 74 -28.45 -48.55 -11.07
CA GLU A 74 -28.72 -48.28 -9.65
C GLU A 74 -27.39 -48.13 -8.89
N ILE A 75 -27.10 -46.94 -8.39
CA ILE A 75 -25.85 -46.63 -7.68
C ILE A 75 -26.18 -46.37 -6.21
N ASN A 76 -25.72 -47.29 -5.34
CA ASN A 76 -25.90 -47.21 -3.90
C ASN A 76 -24.66 -46.63 -3.18
N GLN A 77 -23.49 -46.75 -3.80
CA GLN A 77 -22.24 -46.29 -3.22
C GLN A 77 -21.37 -45.59 -4.27
N ILE A 78 -20.78 -44.44 -3.90
CA ILE A 78 -19.84 -43.71 -4.73
C ILE A 78 -18.53 -43.52 -3.96
N SER A 79 -17.42 -43.99 -4.52
CA SER A 79 -16.07 -43.86 -3.95
C SER A 79 -15.21 -42.99 -4.82
N LEU A 80 -14.52 -42.01 -4.19
CA LEU A 80 -13.48 -41.21 -4.83
C LEU A 80 -12.12 -41.80 -4.51
N GLN A 81 -11.37 -42.15 -5.55
CA GLN A 81 -10.02 -42.71 -5.42
C GLN A 81 -9.00 -41.62 -5.73
N GLN A 82 -7.87 -41.60 -4.99
CA GLN A 82 -6.75 -40.66 -5.16
C GLN A 82 -7.15 -39.17 -5.01
N ALA A 83 -8.22 -38.87 -4.27
CA ALA A 83 -8.76 -37.54 -4.03
C ALA A 83 -8.30 -36.99 -2.67
N SER A 84 -6.99 -36.75 -2.50
CA SER A 84 -6.39 -36.42 -1.19
C SER A 84 -6.82 -35.06 -0.65
N LEU A 85 -7.24 -34.14 -1.50
CA LEU A 85 -7.70 -32.79 -1.13
C LEU A 85 -9.20 -32.73 -0.79
N ILE A 86 -9.98 -33.72 -1.17
CA ILE A 86 -11.42 -33.77 -0.87
C ILE A 86 -11.63 -34.39 0.51
N THR A 87 -12.08 -33.59 1.46
CA THR A 87 -12.43 -34.08 2.81
C THR A 87 -13.68 -34.97 2.77
N PRO A 88 -13.84 -35.90 3.73
CA PRO A 88 -15.00 -36.79 3.79
C PRO A 88 -16.36 -36.05 3.75
N ASP A 89 -16.48 -34.90 4.41
CA ASP A 89 -17.69 -34.08 4.40
C ASP A 89 -17.94 -33.42 3.04
N THR A 90 -16.89 -33.02 2.36
CA THR A 90 -16.97 -32.47 1.00
C THR A 90 -17.36 -33.56 0.01
N GLN A 91 -16.77 -34.75 0.14
CA GLN A 91 -17.16 -35.91 -0.64
C GLN A 91 -18.65 -36.23 -0.46
N LYS A 92 -19.12 -36.35 0.79
CA LYS A 92 -20.54 -36.58 1.07
C LYS A 92 -21.45 -35.55 0.39
N ARG A 93 -21.12 -34.28 0.45
CA ARG A 93 -21.91 -33.21 -0.19
C ARG A 93 -21.91 -33.30 -1.72
N LEU A 94 -20.79 -33.65 -2.34
CA LEU A 94 -20.68 -33.76 -3.80
C LEU A 94 -21.46 -34.95 -4.35
N VAL A 95 -21.45 -36.10 -3.63
CA VAL A 95 -22.07 -37.34 -4.10
C VAL A 95 -23.52 -37.51 -3.66
N ALA A 96 -23.98 -36.80 -2.61
CA ALA A 96 -25.33 -36.92 -2.05
C ALA A 96 -26.48 -36.86 -3.10
N PRO A 97 -26.44 -35.99 -4.14
CA PRO A 97 -27.46 -35.90 -5.16
C PRO A 97 -27.50 -37.11 -6.12
N TYR A 98 -26.55 -38.05 -5.99
CA TYR A 98 -26.34 -39.14 -6.95
C TYR A 98 -26.43 -40.55 -6.30
N ILE A 99 -26.49 -40.64 -4.97
CA ILE A 99 -26.60 -41.92 -4.24
C ILE A 99 -28.04 -42.38 -4.19
N ASN A 100 -28.26 -43.70 -4.26
CA ASN A 100 -29.58 -44.37 -4.24
C ASN A 100 -30.48 -43.90 -5.41
N GLN A 101 -29.89 -43.67 -6.57
CA GLN A 101 -30.60 -43.28 -7.77
C GLN A 101 -30.17 -44.14 -8.96
N CYS A 102 -31.08 -44.28 -9.94
CA CYS A 102 -30.72 -44.83 -11.23
C CYS A 102 -30.01 -43.78 -12.07
N LEU A 103 -28.69 -43.92 -12.24
CA LEU A 103 -27.83 -42.94 -12.93
C LEU A 103 -27.59 -43.36 -14.40
N SER A 104 -28.02 -42.53 -15.33
CA SER A 104 -27.57 -42.63 -16.72
C SER A 104 -26.09 -42.21 -16.85
N LEU A 105 -25.43 -42.60 -17.95
CA LEU A 105 -24.07 -42.19 -18.23
C LEU A 105 -23.92 -40.65 -18.28
N GLY A 106 -24.94 -39.92 -18.73
CA GLY A 106 -24.95 -38.45 -18.74
C GLY A 106 -24.94 -37.90 -17.28
N ARG A 107 -25.67 -38.52 -16.35
CA ARG A 107 -25.67 -38.12 -14.92
C ARG A 107 -24.34 -38.43 -14.23
N ILE A 108 -23.74 -39.58 -14.55
CA ILE A 108 -22.41 -39.95 -14.05
C ILE A 108 -21.35 -38.93 -14.56
N ASN A 109 -21.38 -38.55 -15.84
CA ASN A 109 -20.49 -37.53 -16.39
C ASN A 109 -20.71 -36.13 -15.76
N GLN A 110 -21.94 -35.80 -15.36
CA GLN A 110 -22.20 -34.56 -14.59
C GLN A 110 -21.48 -34.58 -13.24
N LEU A 111 -21.52 -35.70 -12.50
CA LEU A 111 -20.81 -35.85 -11.25
C LEU A 111 -19.30 -35.74 -11.43
N VAL A 112 -18.72 -36.42 -12.44
CA VAL A 112 -17.28 -36.35 -12.77
C VAL A 112 -16.87 -34.91 -13.06
N ARG A 113 -17.69 -34.17 -13.81
CA ARG A 113 -17.47 -32.74 -14.06
C ARG A 113 -17.57 -31.92 -12.78
N ALA A 114 -18.58 -32.12 -11.96
CA ALA A 114 -18.75 -31.39 -10.68
C ALA A 114 -17.53 -31.57 -9.76
N ILE A 115 -16.95 -32.78 -9.71
CA ILE A 115 -15.73 -33.05 -8.97
C ILE A 115 -14.54 -32.31 -9.58
N SER A 116 -14.36 -32.37 -10.90
CA SER A 116 -13.28 -31.63 -11.59
C SER A 116 -13.39 -30.12 -11.40
N GLU A 117 -14.61 -29.56 -11.49
CA GLU A 117 -14.90 -28.15 -11.26
C GLU A 117 -14.59 -27.74 -9.82
N TRP A 118 -14.84 -28.61 -8.84
CA TRP A 118 -14.47 -28.38 -7.45
C TRP A 118 -12.96 -28.12 -7.28
N TYR A 119 -12.12 -28.88 -7.98
CA TYR A 119 -10.67 -28.70 -8.02
C TYR A 119 -10.29 -27.37 -8.71
N VAL A 120 -10.83 -27.14 -9.91
CA VAL A 120 -10.50 -25.97 -10.72
C VAL A 120 -10.88 -24.66 -10.02
N GLN A 121 -12.07 -24.59 -9.40
CA GLN A 121 -12.51 -23.41 -8.64
C GLN A 121 -11.59 -23.08 -7.46
N ARG A 122 -10.86 -24.06 -6.93
CA ARG A 122 -9.89 -23.89 -5.84
C ARG A 122 -8.46 -23.67 -6.32
N GLY A 123 -8.27 -23.55 -7.63
CA GLY A 123 -6.96 -23.28 -8.23
C GLY A 123 -6.19 -24.53 -8.67
N TYR A 124 -6.70 -25.74 -8.47
CA TYR A 124 -6.05 -27.00 -8.88
C TYR A 124 -6.38 -27.30 -10.34
N ILE A 125 -5.94 -26.43 -11.24
CA ILE A 125 -6.36 -26.40 -12.66
C ILE A 125 -5.88 -27.60 -13.49
N THR A 126 -4.88 -28.34 -13.03
CA THR A 126 -4.36 -29.55 -13.68
C THR A 126 -4.94 -30.83 -13.12
N SER A 127 -5.79 -30.74 -12.07
CA SER A 127 -6.46 -31.88 -11.47
C SER A 127 -7.80 -32.18 -12.13
N ARG A 128 -8.07 -33.45 -12.40
CA ARG A 128 -9.27 -33.91 -13.11
C ARG A 128 -9.79 -35.22 -12.53
N ALA A 129 -11.11 -35.35 -12.48
CA ALA A 129 -11.78 -36.62 -12.23
C ALA A 129 -12.07 -37.32 -13.55
N PHE A 130 -12.03 -38.64 -13.56
CA PHE A 130 -12.36 -39.48 -14.71
C PHE A 130 -12.89 -40.84 -14.29
N LEU A 131 -13.50 -41.53 -15.21
CA LEU A 131 -14.00 -42.89 -15.03
C LEU A 131 -13.00 -43.87 -15.60
N THR A 132 -12.73 -44.92 -14.84
CA THR A 132 -12.05 -46.12 -15.32
C THR A 132 -13.06 -47.17 -15.73
N GLU A 133 -12.68 -48.13 -16.59
CA GLU A 133 -13.52 -49.28 -16.88
C GLU A 133 -13.90 -50.00 -15.60
N GLN A 134 -15.21 -50.22 -15.40
CA GLN A 134 -15.72 -50.83 -14.20
C GLN A 134 -17.10 -51.45 -14.42
N ASN A 135 -17.44 -52.44 -13.64
CA ASN A 135 -18.76 -53.08 -13.66
C ASN A 135 -19.69 -52.39 -12.66
N LEU A 136 -20.72 -51.71 -13.15
CA LEU A 136 -21.70 -50.99 -12.32
C LEU A 136 -22.87 -51.86 -11.82
N SER A 137 -22.94 -53.15 -12.19
CA SER A 137 -24.03 -54.05 -11.76
C SER A 137 -24.05 -54.29 -10.26
N HIS A 138 -22.98 -54.02 -9.53
CA HIS A 138 -22.90 -54.15 -8.07
C HIS A 138 -23.33 -52.87 -7.32
N GLY A 139 -23.84 -51.84 -8.01
CA GLY A 139 -24.31 -50.61 -7.39
C GLY A 139 -23.20 -49.70 -6.84
N THR A 140 -21.94 -49.99 -7.11
CA THR A 140 -20.78 -49.18 -6.70
C THR A 140 -20.17 -48.46 -7.88
N LEU A 141 -20.03 -47.11 -7.76
CA LEU A 141 -19.37 -46.25 -8.75
C LEU A 141 -18.03 -45.74 -8.18
N ASN A 142 -16.94 -46.11 -8.83
CA ASN A 142 -15.61 -45.61 -8.48
C ASN A 142 -15.21 -44.49 -9.45
N ILE A 143 -14.84 -43.32 -8.92
CA ILE A 143 -14.35 -42.18 -9.68
C ILE A 143 -12.91 -41.94 -9.26
N THR A 144 -11.99 -41.99 -10.22
CA THR A 144 -10.58 -41.75 -9.98
C THR A 144 -10.26 -40.29 -10.22
N VAL A 145 -9.51 -39.66 -9.31
CA VAL A 145 -9.02 -38.28 -9.47
C VAL A 145 -7.53 -38.30 -9.72
N LEU A 146 -7.12 -37.69 -10.81
CA LEU A 146 -5.71 -37.37 -11.05
C LEU A 146 -5.44 -35.98 -10.47
N GLU A 147 -4.78 -35.94 -9.31
CA GLU A 147 -4.31 -34.69 -8.71
C GLU A 147 -2.99 -34.30 -9.36
N GLY A 148 -3.05 -33.30 -10.27
CA GLY A 148 -1.91 -32.86 -11.06
C GLY A 148 -0.83 -32.22 -10.19
N LYS A 149 0.42 -32.67 -10.35
CA LYS A 149 1.58 -32.23 -9.58
C LYS A 149 2.49 -31.30 -10.37
N LEU A 150 3.20 -30.44 -9.66
CA LEU A 150 4.24 -29.58 -10.21
C LEU A 150 5.53 -30.39 -10.39
N GLU A 151 6.10 -30.41 -11.60
CA GLU A 151 7.44 -30.95 -11.83
C GLU A 151 8.51 -29.87 -11.58
N ALA A 152 8.38 -28.73 -12.26
CA ALA A 152 9.36 -27.66 -12.18
C ALA A 152 8.71 -26.29 -12.51
N ILE A 153 9.36 -25.23 -12.05
CA ILE A 153 9.11 -23.85 -12.48
C ILE A 153 10.36 -23.36 -13.20
N HIS A 154 10.20 -22.91 -14.44
CA HIS A 154 11.27 -22.35 -15.24
C HIS A 154 11.05 -20.86 -15.50
N LEU A 155 12.09 -20.06 -15.25
CA LEU A 155 12.18 -18.66 -15.65
C LEU A 155 13.61 -18.43 -16.16
N GLN A 156 13.73 -17.96 -17.38
CA GLN A 156 15.04 -17.72 -17.98
C GLN A 156 15.84 -16.70 -17.17
N GLY A 157 17.07 -17.04 -16.83
CA GLY A 157 17.98 -16.21 -16.03
C GLY A 157 17.75 -16.24 -14.51
N ALA A 158 16.68 -16.87 -14.03
CA ALA A 158 16.44 -17.00 -12.59
C ALA A 158 17.22 -18.18 -11.98
N SER A 159 17.76 -17.97 -10.79
CA SER A 159 18.38 -19.05 -10.00
C SER A 159 17.31 -19.90 -9.30
N ALA A 160 17.65 -21.17 -9.01
CA ALA A 160 16.77 -22.03 -8.20
C ALA A 160 16.50 -21.41 -6.80
N ARG A 161 17.46 -20.68 -6.24
CA ARG A 161 17.32 -19.98 -4.96
C ARG A 161 16.28 -18.86 -5.05
N GLN A 162 16.34 -18.04 -6.09
CA GLN A 162 15.35 -16.98 -6.38
C GLN A 162 13.93 -17.55 -6.47
N LEU A 163 13.74 -18.60 -7.29
CA LEU A 163 12.44 -19.25 -7.44
C LEU A 163 11.96 -19.86 -6.13
N ASN A 164 12.86 -20.49 -5.36
CA ASN A 164 12.52 -21.03 -4.06
C ASN A 164 12.10 -19.98 -3.02
N MET A 165 12.62 -18.76 -3.09
CA MET A 165 12.19 -17.68 -2.21
C MET A 165 10.87 -17.07 -2.67
N ALA A 166 10.68 -16.90 -3.97
CA ALA A 166 9.49 -16.27 -4.53
C ALA A 166 8.23 -17.16 -4.47
N PHE A 167 8.36 -18.47 -4.77
CA PHE A 167 7.23 -19.37 -4.90
C PHE A 167 6.94 -20.14 -3.61
N PRO A 168 5.66 -20.18 -3.14
CA PRO A 168 5.28 -20.96 -1.95
C PRO A 168 5.22 -22.47 -2.21
N THR A 169 5.17 -22.90 -3.47
CA THR A 169 5.10 -24.31 -3.88
C THR A 169 6.46 -24.87 -4.28
N ARG A 170 6.58 -26.21 -4.35
CA ARG A 170 7.80 -26.95 -4.70
C ARG A 170 7.46 -28.09 -5.64
N ALA A 171 8.46 -28.59 -6.38
CA ALA A 171 8.34 -29.81 -7.16
C ALA A 171 7.77 -30.98 -6.35
N GLY A 172 6.93 -31.80 -6.97
CA GLY A 172 6.22 -32.92 -6.34
C GLY A 172 4.93 -32.57 -5.57
N ARG A 173 4.66 -31.29 -5.30
CA ARG A 173 3.41 -30.85 -4.69
C ARG A 173 2.29 -30.77 -5.72
N ILE A 174 1.05 -30.92 -5.29
CA ILE A 174 -0.13 -30.71 -6.14
C ILE A 174 -0.10 -29.25 -6.61
N LEU A 175 -0.20 -29.05 -7.93
CA LEU A 175 -0.11 -27.73 -8.54
C LEU A 175 -1.36 -26.90 -8.21
N ASN A 176 -1.15 -25.77 -7.55
CA ASN A 176 -2.19 -24.77 -7.32
C ASN A 176 -1.83 -23.46 -8.03
N LEU A 177 -2.71 -22.98 -8.90
CA LEU A 177 -2.51 -21.72 -9.62
C LEU A 177 -2.31 -20.52 -8.69
N ARG A 178 -2.91 -20.55 -7.48
CA ARG A 178 -2.77 -19.45 -6.50
C ARG A 178 -1.36 -19.35 -5.94
N ASP A 179 -0.67 -20.48 -5.77
CA ASP A 179 0.74 -20.52 -5.38
C ASP A 179 1.62 -19.95 -6.50
N ILE A 180 1.29 -20.27 -7.75
CA ILE A 180 2.03 -19.75 -8.92
C ILE A 180 1.81 -18.25 -9.06
N GLU A 181 0.57 -17.77 -8.98
CA GLU A 181 0.27 -16.33 -9.01
C GLU A 181 0.98 -15.56 -7.89
N GLN A 182 1.09 -16.15 -6.69
CA GLN A 182 1.84 -15.53 -5.60
C GLN A 182 3.32 -15.39 -5.92
N GLY A 183 3.93 -16.45 -6.45
CA GLY A 183 5.33 -16.41 -6.88
C GLY A 183 5.57 -15.43 -8.03
N MET A 184 4.67 -15.40 -9.01
CA MET A 184 4.71 -14.41 -10.10
C MET A 184 4.64 -12.97 -9.56
N GLU A 185 3.79 -12.70 -8.59
CA GLU A 185 3.70 -11.38 -7.96
C GLU A 185 5.02 -10.98 -7.29
N GLN A 186 5.69 -11.91 -6.60
CA GLN A 186 7.01 -11.65 -6.01
C GLN A 186 8.09 -11.39 -7.08
N ILE A 187 8.05 -12.08 -8.21
CA ILE A 187 8.95 -11.83 -9.34
C ILE A 187 8.61 -10.49 -10.02
N ASN A 188 7.32 -10.20 -10.26
CA ASN A 188 6.87 -8.97 -10.92
C ASN A 188 7.21 -7.72 -10.11
N ARG A 189 7.34 -7.83 -8.79
CA ARG A 189 7.82 -6.76 -7.91
C ARG A 189 9.23 -6.26 -8.29
N LEU A 190 10.02 -7.11 -8.95
CA LEU A 190 11.40 -6.83 -9.36
C LEU A 190 11.51 -6.38 -10.83
N ARG A 191 10.40 -6.24 -11.56
CA ARG A 191 10.39 -6.05 -13.01
C ARG A 191 9.50 -4.91 -13.44
N THR A 192 9.86 -4.30 -14.54
CA THR A 192 9.04 -3.29 -15.22
C THR A 192 7.98 -3.97 -16.10
N THR A 193 8.34 -5.11 -16.72
CA THR A 193 7.44 -5.90 -17.56
C THR A 193 7.02 -7.18 -16.83
N PRO A 194 5.71 -7.40 -16.61
CA PRO A 194 5.22 -8.60 -15.94
C PRO A 194 5.59 -9.88 -16.68
N VAL A 195 5.94 -10.92 -15.93
CA VAL A 195 6.15 -12.27 -16.49
C VAL A 195 4.84 -12.85 -16.99
N GLN A 196 4.92 -13.60 -18.10
CA GLN A 196 3.82 -14.38 -18.65
C GLN A 196 3.95 -15.83 -18.23
N ILE A 197 2.83 -16.51 -18.03
CA ILE A 197 2.76 -17.90 -17.59
C ILE A 197 2.25 -18.79 -18.70
N GLU A 198 2.90 -19.95 -18.86
CA GLU A 198 2.43 -21.09 -19.63
C GLU A 198 2.56 -22.36 -18.79
N ILE A 199 1.50 -23.17 -18.72
CA ILE A 199 1.52 -24.44 -18.00
C ILE A 199 1.43 -25.54 -19.03
N ILE A 200 2.50 -26.35 -19.15
CA ILE A 200 2.62 -27.42 -20.11
C ILE A 200 2.63 -28.80 -19.41
N PRO A 201 2.08 -29.85 -20.03
CA PRO A 201 2.19 -31.18 -19.49
C PRO A 201 3.65 -31.66 -19.50
N SER A 202 4.04 -32.39 -18.47
CA SER A 202 5.33 -33.07 -18.38
C SER A 202 5.33 -34.38 -19.17
N THR A 203 6.50 -34.91 -19.45
CA THR A 203 6.69 -36.29 -19.93
C THR A 203 6.26 -37.32 -18.89
N GLN A 204 6.31 -36.98 -17.61
CA GLN A 204 5.82 -37.82 -16.51
C GLN A 204 4.31 -37.67 -16.37
N PRO A 205 3.50 -38.75 -16.46
CA PRO A 205 2.06 -38.67 -16.30
C PRO A 205 1.64 -38.04 -14.97
N GLY A 206 0.67 -37.11 -15.02
CA GLY A 206 0.18 -36.40 -13.85
C GLY A 206 1.04 -35.24 -13.37
N TYR A 207 2.12 -34.91 -14.05
CA TYR A 207 2.96 -33.76 -13.75
C TYR A 207 2.83 -32.66 -14.81
N SER A 208 3.06 -31.43 -14.38
CA SER A 208 3.05 -30.23 -15.23
C SER A 208 4.26 -29.36 -14.93
N ILE A 209 4.77 -28.70 -15.96
CA ILE A 209 5.86 -27.74 -15.87
C ILE A 209 5.26 -26.34 -16.02
N VAL A 210 5.68 -25.41 -15.18
CA VAL A 210 5.31 -23.98 -15.27
C VAL A 210 6.44 -23.22 -15.93
N ASN A 211 6.24 -22.76 -17.15
CA ASN A 211 7.15 -21.89 -17.86
C ASN A 211 6.76 -20.43 -17.67
N LEU A 212 7.70 -19.63 -17.22
CA LEU A 212 7.57 -18.19 -17.09
C LEU A 212 8.47 -17.52 -18.11
N THR A 213 7.87 -16.67 -18.94
CA THR A 213 8.59 -15.90 -19.95
C THR A 213 8.64 -14.43 -19.55
N SER A 214 9.78 -13.80 -19.76
CA SER A 214 10.01 -12.40 -19.47
C SER A 214 11.06 -11.82 -20.39
N THR A 215 11.00 -10.51 -20.63
CA THR A 215 12.09 -9.77 -21.24
C THR A 215 13.26 -9.65 -20.27
N PRO A 216 14.51 -9.88 -20.68
CA PRO A 216 15.66 -9.59 -19.83
C PRO A 216 15.70 -8.11 -19.48
N GLU A 217 15.94 -7.80 -18.22
CA GLU A 217 16.04 -6.43 -17.70
C GLU A 217 17.36 -6.28 -16.94
N PHE A 218 17.96 -5.10 -17.01
CA PHE A 218 19.13 -4.79 -16.19
C PHE A 218 18.71 -4.71 -14.71
N PRO A 219 19.45 -5.30 -13.78
CA PRO A 219 19.02 -5.40 -12.38
C PRO A 219 19.05 -4.07 -11.62
N LEU A 220 19.61 -3.02 -12.19
CA LEU A 220 19.68 -1.69 -11.58
C LEU A 220 18.83 -0.70 -12.38
N THR A 221 18.11 0.15 -11.66
CA THR A 221 17.31 1.24 -12.23
C THR A 221 17.68 2.53 -11.53
N LEU A 222 18.11 3.54 -12.29
CA LEU A 222 18.42 4.88 -11.81
C LEU A 222 17.23 5.81 -12.08
N GLY A 223 16.74 6.49 -11.05
CA GLY A 223 15.70 7.51 -11.16
C GLY A 223 16.27 8.89 -10.79
N LEU A 224 15.93 9.92 -11.57
CA LEU A 224 16.18 11.32 -11.25
C LEU A 224 14.85 12.06 -11.26
N ASN A 225 14.56 12.84 -10.22
CA ASN A 225 13.33 13.60 -10.14
C ASN A 225 13.59 15.05 -9.73
N MET A 226 12.80 15.93 -10.30
CA MET A 226 12.70 17.34 -9.92
C MET A 226 11.23 17.69 -9.74
N ASP A 227 10.88 18.32 -8.63
CA ASP A 227 9.53 18.78 -8.37
C ASP A 227 9.52 20.04 -7.49
N ASN A 228 8.32 20.60 -7.29
CA ASN A 228 8.13 21.78 -6.45
C ASN A 228 7.27 21.48 -5.22
N SER A 229 7.33 20.25 -4.69
CA SER A 229 6.53 19.80 -3.53
C SER A 229 7.09 20.27 -2.17
N GLY A 230 8.28 20.85 -2.15
CA GLY A 230 8.92 21.34 -0.93
C GLY A 230 8.21 22.55 -0.31
N GLN A 231 8.64 22.93 0.89
CA GLN A 231 8.10 24.01 1.69
C GLN A 231 8.83 25.33 1.43
N ARG A 232 8.15 26.49 1.56
CA ARG A 232 8.79 27.82 1.44
C ARG A 232 9.89 28.03 2.48
N SER A 233 9.70 27.49 3.67
CA SER A 233 10.65 27.60 4.79
C SER A 233 11.97 26.87 4.54
N THR A 234 11.97 25.77 3.80
CA THR A 234 13.15 24.92 3.57
C THR A 234 13.58 24.83 2.09
N GLY A 235 12.76 25.31 1.17
CA GLY A 235 12.99 25.30 -0.27
C GLY A 235 11.90 24.58 -1.04
N ILE A 236 11.24 25.29 -1.95
CA ILE A 236 10.07 24.80 -2.70
C ILE A 236 10.47 23.72 -3.72
N GLY A 237 11.55 23.97 -4.47
CA GLY A 237 12.06 23.04 -5.46
C GLY A 237 12.80 21.89 -4.77
N GLN A 238 12.57 20.66 -5.23
CA GLN A 238 13.21 19.45 -4.73
C GLN A 238 13.93 18.74 -5.88
N LEU A 239 15.14 18.29 -5.62
CA LEU A 239 15.92 17.43 -6.51
C LEU A 239 16.14 16.10 -5.81
N SER A 240 15.89 15.00 -6.47
CA SER A 240 16.13 13.67 -5.90
C SER A 240 16.69 12.69 -6.92
N ALA A 241 17.52 11.78 -6.43
CA ALA A 241 18.04 10.65 -7.17
C ALA A 241 17.72 9.36 -6.42
N SER A 242 17.42 8.29 -7.14
CA SER A 242 17.15 6.98 -6.57
C SER A 242 17.83 5.88 -7.38
N LEU A 243 18.29 4.85 -6.69
CA LEU A 243 18.84 3.63 -7.27
C LEU A 243 18.06 2.44 -6.72
N VAL A 244 17.52 1.64 -7.60
CA VAL A 244 16.84 0.39 -7.25
C VAL A 244 17.67 -0.77 -7.78
N GLY A 245 17.94 -1.75 -6.91
CA GLY A 245 18.62 -2.99 -7.25
C GLY A 245 17.69 -4.18 -7.05
N ASN A 246 17.56 -5.02 -8.07
CA ASN A 246 16.65 -6.16 -8.07
C ASN A 246 17.45 -7.46 -8.10
N ASP A 247 17.12 -8.39 -7.18
CA ASP A 247 17.70 -9.72 -7.07
C ASP A 247 19.24 -9.72 -6.95
N LEU A 248 19.81 -8.80 -6.19
CA LEU A 248 21.26 -8.67 -6.02
C LEU A 248 21.87 -9.84 -5.25
N LEU A 249 21.11 -10.47 -4.35
CA LEU A 249 21.54 -11.63 -3.54
C LEU A 249 21.02 -12.96 -4.09
N GLY A 250 20.24 -12.96 -5.19
CA GLY A 250 19.63 -14.15 -5.76
C GLY A 250 18.53 -14.77 -4.89
N VAL A 251 17.81 -13.94 -4.11
CA VAL A 251 16.71 -14.35 -3.23
C VAL A 251 15.41 -13.61 -3.54
N ALA A 252 15.29 -13.07 -4.74
CA ALA A 252 14.22 -12.19 -5.16
C ALA A 252 14.13 -10.92 -4.29
N ASP A 253 15.25 -10.45 -3.79
CA ASP A 253 15.39 -9.25 -2.98
C ASP A 253 15.28 -7.98 -3.86
N ARG A 254 14.76 -6.92 -3.25
CA ARG A 254 14.73 -5.59 -3.86
C ARG A 254 15.35 -4.59 -2.91
N TRP A 255 16.39 -3.92 -3.38
CA TRP A 255 17.08 -2.86 -2.68
C TRP A 255 16.68 -1.51 -3.25
N PHE A 256 16.61 -0.50 -2.41
CA PHE A 256 16.50 0.87 -2.87
C PHE A 256 17.35 1.79 -2.02
N VAL A 257 17.93 2.79 -2.67
CA VAL A 257 18.61 3.92 -2.04
C VAL A 257 18.12 5.17 -2.74
N SER A 258 17.77 6.19 -1.99
CA SER A 258 17.40 7.49 -2.54
C SER A 258 17.95 8.62 -1.70
N GLY A 259 18.28 9.72 -2.34
CA GLY A 259 18.66 10.96 -1.69
C GLY A 259 18.01 12.15 -2.38
N GLY A 260 17.65 13.15 -1.60
CA GLY A 260 17.03 14.36 -2.10
C GLY A 260 17.56 15.60 -1.37
N ARG A 261 17.47 16.73 -2.05
CA ARG A 261 17.80 18.03 -1.49
C ARG A 261 16.91 19.11 -2.08
N SER A 262 16.63 20.14 -1.29
CA SER A 262 15.98 21.34 -1.82
C SER A 262 16.87 22.00 -2.87
N SER A 263 16.27 22.56 -3.93
CA SER A 263 16.99 23.25 -5.00
C SER A 263 17.38 24.69 -4.63
N ALA A 264 17.13 25.11 -3.39
CA ALA A 264 17.47 26.45 -2.92
C ALA A 264 19.00 26.66 -2.83
N PHE A 265 19.74 25.61 -2.42
CA PHE A 265 21.20 25.63 -2.21
C PHE A 265 21.66 26.86 -1.43
N SER A 266 20.93 27.24 -0.39
CA SER A 266 21.08 28.49 0.33
C SER A 266 21.45 28.24 1.78
N ASP A 267 22.31 29.09 2.36
CA ASP A 267 22.62 29.08 3.78
C ASP A 267 21.45 29.54 4.66
N TRP A 268 20.42 30.12 4.04
CA TRP A 268 19.21 30.60 4.74
C TRP A 268 18.17 29.52 4.95
N ARG A 269 18.12 28.54 4.04
CA ARG A 269 17.14 27.45 4.06
C ARG A 269 17.60 26.29 3.18
N ASP A 270 17.43 25.10 3.69
CA ASP A 270 17.68 23.86 2.95
C ASP A 270 16.95 22.70 3.62
N ALA A 271 16.69 21.64 2.88
CA ALA A 271 16.26 20.36 3.40
C ALA A 271 16.94 19.25 2.61
N GLN A 272 17.36 18.22 3.30
CA GLN A 272 18.00 17.04 2.71
C GLN A 272 17.33 15.79 3.27
N ASN A 273 17.25 14.75 2.45
CA ASN A 273 16.78 13.46 2.89
C ASN A 273 17.60 12.33 2.27
N PHE A 274 17.62 11.22 2.99
CA PHE A 274 18.22 9.97 2.54
C PHE A 274 17.32 8.82 2.98
N GLN A 275 17.10 7.86 2.10
CA GLN A 275 16.37 6.63 2.40
C GLN A 275 17.10 5.44 1.80
N ALA A 276 17.12 4.34 2.54
CA ALA A 276 17.60 3.06 2.05
C ALA A 276 16.71 1.95 2.60
N GLY A 277 16.57 0.86 1.85
CA GLY A 277 15.79 -0.25 2.32
C GLY A 277 15.98 -1.50 1.48
N VAL A 278 15.48 -2.60 2.02
CA VAL A 278 15.50 -3.92 1.41
C VAL A 278 14.18 -4.63 1.66
N SER A 279 13.69 -5.34 0.65
CA SER A 279 12.57 -6.25 0.80
C SER A 279 12.91 -7.62 0.27
N VAL A 280 12.54 -8.66 1.04
CA VAL A 280 12.86 -10.06 0.75
C VAL A 280 11.58 -10.89 0.87
N PRO A 281 11.16 -11.60 -0.19
CA PRO A 281 10.00 -12.48 -0.14
C PRO A 281 10.34 -13.84 0.46
N TYR A 282 9.33 -14.49 1.00
CA TYR A 282 9.37 -15.91 1.34
C TYR A 282 7.99 -16.54 1.06
N GLY A 283 7.77 -16.98 -0.17
CA GLY A 283 6.49 -17.52 -0.61
C GLY A 283 5.33 -16.52 -0.42
N TYR A 284 4.46 -16.79 0.54
CA TYR A 284 3.34 -15.91 0.91
C TYR A 284 3.74 -14.71 1.79
N GLY A 285 4.95 -14.73 2.31
CA GLY A 285 5.50 -13.67 3.16
C GLY A 285 6.34 -12.66 2.39
N LEU A 286 6.41 -11.44 2.91
CA LEU A 286 7.34 -10.40 2.50
C LEU A 286 7.86 -9.71 3.75
N LEU A 287 9.17 -9.58 3.87
CA LEU A 287 9.85 -8.84 4.93
C LEU A 287 10.48 -7.60 4.32
N ASP A 288 10.21 -6.44 4.92
CA ASP A 288 10.73 -5.15 4.50
C ASP A 288 11.45 -4.48 5.65
N TYR A 289 12.63 -3.92 5.38
CA TYR A 289 13.32 -3.00 6.29
C TYR A 289 13.63 -1.71 5.55
N SER A 290 13.42 -0.57 6.21
CA SER A 290 13.80 0.73 5.67
C SER A 290 14.37 1.63 6.76
N TYR A 291 15.41 2.35 6.38
CA TYR A 291 16.03 3.45 7.12
C TYR A 291 15.75 4.75 6.39
N SER A 292 15.38 5.80 7.11
CA SER A 292 15.30 7.15 6.56
C SER A 292 15.94 8.14 7.51
N TRP A 293 16.62 9.11 6.92
CA TRP A 293 17.20 10.26 7.58
C TRP A 293 16.82 11.52 6.83
N SER A 294 16.50 12.58 7.54
CA SER A 294 16.30 13.89 6.95
C SER A 294 16.79 14.97 7.88
N ASN A 295 17.24 16.08 7.32
CA ASN A 295 17.53 17.29 8.06
C ASN A 295 16.96 18.51 7.34
N TYR A 296 16.76 19.57 8.09
CA TYR A 296 16.37 20.86 7.56
C TYR A 296 17.00 22.00 8.34
N HIS A 297 17.16 23.13 7.68
CA HIS A 297 17.42 24.41 8.35
C HIS A 297 16.65 25.55 7.67
N SER A 298 16.30 26.55 8.44
CA SER A 298 15.55 27.72 8.01
C SER A 298 15.89 28.91 8.87
N ARG A 299 16.16 30.06 8.27
CA ARG A 299 16.26 31.35 8.96
C ARG A 299 15.03 32.18 8.66
N PHE A 300 14.49 32.81 9.66
CA PHE A 300 13.36 33.72 9.55
C PHE A 300 13.51 34.88 10.51
N ASN A 301 13.01 36.06 10.10
CA ASN A 301 13.02 37.25 10.93
C ASN A 301 11.66 37.39 11.63
N ALA A 302 11.66 37.54 12.94
CA ALA A 302 10.48 37.82 13.73
C ALA A 302 10.83 38.80 14.86
N ASN A 303 10.03 39.85 15.01
CA ASN A 303 10.24 40.91 16.00
C ASN A 303 11.64 41.56 15.91
N SER A 304 12.13 41.79 14.68
CA SER A 304 13.48 42.35 14.40
C SER A 304 14.64 41.49 14.91
N PHE A 305 14.40 40.21 15.15
CA PHE A 305 15.40 39.24 15.55
C PHE A 305 15.47 38.11 14.51
N ASP A 306 16.68 37.68 14.17
CA ASP A 306 16.87 36.56 13.27
C ASP A 306 16.87 35.25 14.04
N TRP A 307 15.93 34.40 13.68
CA TRP A 307 15.77 33.06 14.23
C TRP A 307 16.36 32.04 13.27
N TYR A 308 17.13 31.12 13.83
CA TYR A 308 17.67 29.98 13.12
C TYR A 308 17.03 28.69 13.66
N SER A 309 16.20 28.05 12.85
CA SER A 309 15.57 26.78 13.16
C SER A 309 16.19 25.66 12.33
N ASN A 310 16.58 24.59 12.96
CA ASN A 310 17.10 23.39 12.28
C ASN A 310 16.62 22.13 13.02
N GLY A 311 16.64 21.01 12.32
CA GLY A 311 16.28 19.72 12.90
C GLY A 311 16.77 18.55 12.07
N ASP A 312 16.83 17.40 12.72
CA ASP A 312 17.10 16.11 12.08
C ASP A 312 16.08 15.06 12.52
N ASN A 313 15.79 14.13 11.63
CA ASN A 313 14.91 13.00 11.90
C ASN A 313 15.56 11.71 11.40
N ILE A 314 15.42 10.66 12.20
CA ILE A 314 15.83 9.29 11.85
C ILE A 314 14.64 8.37 12.06
N SER A 315 14.34 7.53 11.08
CA SER A 315 13.32 6.49 11.23
C SER A 315 13.85 5.14 10.75
N ASN A 316 13.63 4.12 11.59
CA ASN A 316 13.89 2.72 11.28
C ASN A 316 12.55 1.99 11.29
N ARG A 317 12.20 1.37 10.16
CA ARG A 317 10.96 0.61 10.02
C ARG A 317 11.25 -0.82 9.58
N LEU A 318 10.76 -1.76 10.37
CA LEU A 318 10.72 -3.18 10.02
C LEU A 318 9.27 -3.59 9.86
N SER A 319 8.91 -4.21 8.75
CA SER A 319 7.55 -4.71 8.53
C SER A 319 7.57 -6.08 7.87
N GLY A 320 6.61 -6.90 8.27
CA GLY A 320 6.35 -8.21 7.68
C GLY A 320 4.90 -8.29 7.24
N SER A 321 4.65 -8.87 6.08
CA SER A 321 3.31 -9.17 5.61
C SER A 321 3.19 -10.65 5.23
N TRP A 322 2.00 -11.21 5.40
CA TRP A 322 1.71 -12.61 5.07
C TRP A 322 0.34 -12.73 4.43
N VAL A 323 0.26 -13.30 3.23
CA VAL A 323 -1.00 -13.57 2.55
C VAL A 323 -1.70 -14.74 3.24
N LEU A 324 -2.88 -14.46 3.82
CA LEU A 324 -3.69 -15.45 4.53
C LEU A 324 -4.65 -16.19 3.59
N PHE A 325 -5.18 -15.46 2.61
CA PHE A 325 -6.14 -15.97 1.65
C PHE A 325 -5.98 -15.29 0.30
N ARG A 326 -6.04 -16.09 -0.77
CA ARG A 326 -5.98 -15.61 -2.15
C ARG A 326 -6.83 -16.47 -3.07
N ASN A 327 -7.60 -15.81 -3.94
CA ASN A 327 -8.24 -16.43 -5.10
C ASN A 327 -8.22 -15.44 -6.28
N GLY A 328 -8.88 -15.73 -7.40
CA GLY A 328 -8.92 -14.84 -8.57
C GLY A 328 -9.65 -13.51 -8.36
N GLN A 329 -10.37 -13.34 -7.23
CA GLN A 329 -11.21 -12.18 -6.93
C GLN A 329 -10.80 -11.44 -5.67
N ILE A 330 -10.18 -12.14 -4.72
CA ILE A 330 -9.90 -11.63 -3.37
C ILE A 330 -8.46 -12.00 -3.00
N LYS A 331 -7.78 -11.08 -2.35
CA LYS A 331 -6.51 -11.29 -1.66
C LYS A 331 -6.56 -10.62 -0.29
N THR A 332 -6.28 -11.37 0.77
CA THR A 332 -6.24 -10.86 2.15
C THR A 332 -4.94 -11.29 2.81
N GLY A 333 -4.27 -10.34 3.44
CA GLY A 333 -3.02 -10.57 4.18
C GLY A 333 -3.04 -9.89 5.54
N LEU A 334 -2.20 -10.38 6.43
CA LEU A 334 -1.85 -9.77 7.71
C LEU A 334 -0.58 -8.94 7.52
N GLN A 335 -0.50 -7.79 8.18
CA GLN A 335 0.70 -6.95 8.23
C GLN A 335 1.04 -6.64 9.69
N VAL A 336 2.33 -6.75 10.02
CA VAL A 336 2.90 -6.34 11.31
C VAL A 336 4.07 -5.41 11.01
N GLY A 337 4.18 -4.32 11.77
CA GLY A 337 5.25 -3.35 11.60
C GLY A 337 5.76 -2.84 12.92
N LEU A 338 7.05 -2.53 12.97
CA LEU A 338 7.71 -1.84 14.07
C LEU A 338 8.40 -0.61 13.48
N ASN A 339 8.09 0.56 14.03
CA ASN A 339 8.71 1.82 13.64
C ASN A 339 9.38 2.46 14.84
N HIS A 340 10.65 2.83 14.70
CA HIS A 340 11.40 3.62 15.68
C HIS A 340 11.80 4.94 15.04
N TYR A 341 11.35 6.05 15.65
CA TYR A 341 11.48 7.40 15.15
C TYR A 341 12.17 8.28 16.18
N VAL A 342 13.21 8.98 15.77
CA VAL A 342 13.96 9.94 16.58
C VAL A 342 13.97 11.26 15.84
N SER A 343 13.61 12.33 16.54
CA SER A 343 13.60 13.70 16.01
C SER A 343 14.26 14.65 17.01
N HIS A 344 15.15 15.49 16.50
CA HIS A 344 15.74 16.60 17.25
C HIS A 344 15.44 17.91 16.52
N ASN A 345 15.04 18.91 17.26
CA ASN A 345 14.77 20.24 16.73
C ASN A 345 15.46 21.28 17.60
N TRP A 346 16.12 22.23 16.97
CA TRP A 346 16.83 23.33 17.64
C TRP A 346 16.28 24.68 17.16
N LEU A 347 16.35 25.66 18.06
CA LEU A 347 16.12 27.06 17.76
C LEU A 347 17.29 27.86 18.33
N ASN A 348 18.04 28.55 17.48
CA ASN A 348 19.27 29.27 17.87
C ASN A 348 20.18 28.40 18.74
N GLU A 349 20.52 27.19 18.26
CA GLU A 349 21.38 26.19 18.91
C GLU A 349 20.82 25.57 20.20
N THR A 350 19.64 26.02 20.66
CA THR A 350 18.98 25.46 21.85
C THR A 350 18.05 24.33 21.46
N LEU A 351 18.27 23.14 22.03
CA LEU A 351 17.41 21.97 21.79
C LEU A 351 15.99 22.23 22.32
N LEU A 352 15.01 22.12 21.42
CA LEU A 352 13.60 22.24 21.77
C LEU A 352 13.07 20.90 22.27
N GLN A 353 13.10 20.68 23.57
CA GLN A 353 12.55 19.46 24.17
C GLN A 353 11.06 19.26 23.87
N SER A 354 10.31 20.34 23.60
CA SER A 354 8.88 20.28 23.27
C SER A 354 8.58 19.67 21.90
N SER A 355 9.54 19.62 20.97
CA SER A 355 9.40 19.07 19.61
C SER A 355 10.43 17.98 19.28
N SER A 356 11.43 17.73 20.14
CA SER A 356 12.38 16.62 20.01
C SER A 356 11.81 15.36 20.64
N ARG A 357 11.83 14.22 19.94
CA ARG A 357 11.11 13.00 20.34
C ARG A 357 11.87 11.74 20.01
N LYS A 358 11.66 10.72 20.85
CA LYS A 358 11.99 9.33 20.55
C LYS A 358 10.73 8.50 20.71
N LEU A 359 10.18 8.00 19.62
CA LEU A 359 8.94 7.25 19.59
C LEU A 359 9.18 5.87 18.98
N THR A 360 8.56 4.85 19.58
CA THR A 360 8.49 3.51 18.98
C THR A 360 7.04 3.11 18.87
N SER A 361 6.62 2.59 17.73
CA SER A 361 5.26 2.12 17.53
C SER A 361 5.21 0.72 16.92
N LEU A 362 4.36 -0.12 17.49
CA LEU A 362 3.97 -1.42 16.94
C LEU A 362 2.69 -1.25 16.13
N GLN A 363 2.65 -1.81 14.93
CA GLN A 363 1.53 -1.74 14.00
C GLN A 363 1.06 -3.14 13.65
N ILE A 364 -0.25 -3.37 13.68
CA ILE A 364 -0.88 -4.63 13.27
C ILE A 364 -2.10 -4.30 12.42
N GLY A 365 -2.22 -4.89 11.26
CA GLY A 365 -3.31 -4.61 10.34
C GLY A 365 -3.55 -5.68 9.31
N PHE A 366 -4.56 -5.47 8.50
CA PHE A 366 -4.90 -6.33 7.38
C PHE A 366 -4.80 -5.55 6.07
N ASN A 367 -4.37 -6.26 5.04
CA ASN A 367 -4.40 -5.78 3.66
C ASN A 367 -5.44 -6.62 2.91
N HIS A 368 -6.51 -6.00 2.46
CA HIS A 368 -7.55 -6.67 1.69
C HIS A 368 -7.73 -6.01 0.34
N THR A 369 -7.76 -6.81 -0.71
CA THR A 369 -8.02 -6.36 -2.09
C THR A 369 -9.06 -7.25 -2.71
N GLN A 370 -10.05 -6.65 -3.40
CA GLN A 370 -11.17 -7.37 -3.99
C GLN A 370 -11.56 -6.78 -5.34
N LYS A 371 -11.83 -7.64 -6.33
CA LYS A 371 -12.52 -7.27 -7.57
C LYS A 371 -14.03 -7.20 -7.26
N ILE A 372 -14.62 -6.01 -7.37
CA ILE A 372 -16.03 -5.76 -7.05
C ILE A 372 -16.61 -4.68 -7.96
N ALA A 373 -17.86 -4.84 -8.36
CA ALA A 373 -18.63 -3.86 -9.15
C ALA A 373 -17.89 -3.33 -10.41
N GLY A 374 -17.16 -4.22 -11.10
CA GLY A 374 -16.40 -3.88 -12.31
C GLY A 374 -15.11 -3.09 -12.06
N GLY A 375 -14.67 -3.00 -10.82
CA GLY A 375 -13.43 -2.35 -10.40
C GLY A 375 -12.64 -3.20 -9.40
N VAL A 376 -11.60 -2.60 -8.84
CA VAL A 376 -10.76 -3.18 -7.79
C VAL A 376 -10.75 -2.26 -6.58
N ALA A 377 -11.12 -2.81 -5.43
CA ALA A 377 -11.10 -2.11 -4.14
C ALA A 377 -9.97 -2.62 -3.25
N THR A 378 -9.39 -1.72 -2.46
CA THR A 378 -8.50 -2.05 -1.33
C THR A 378 -9.13 -1.59 -0.02
N LEU A 379 -8.81 -2.29 1.08
CA LEU A 379 -9.22 -1.91 2.44
C LEU A 379 -8.13 -2.36 3.42
N ASN A 380 -7.48 -1.41 4.09
CA ASN A 380 -6.32 -1.65 4.94
C ASN A 380 -6.54 -1.04 6.34
N PRO A 381 -7.30 -1.71 7.23
CA PRO A 381 -7.39 -1.30 8.63
C PRO A 381 -6.07 -1.58 9.37
N MET A 382 -5.65 -0.65 10.22
CA MET A 382 -4.41 -0.70 10.97
C MET A 382 -4.62 -0.22 12.41
N LEU A 383 -4.13 -0.98 13.37
CA LEU A 383 -3.95 -0.58 14.75
C LEU A 383 -2.48 -0.24 14.98
N SER A 384 -2.20 0.95 15.51
CA SER A 384 -0.86 1.38 15.91
C SER A 384 -0.85 1.68 17.41
N ARG A 385 0.17 1.19 18.10
CA ARG A 385 0.36 1.44 19.54
C ARG A 385 1.79 1.90 19.80
N GLY A 386 1.91 3.02 20.48
CA GLY A 386 3.19 3.48 21.00
C GLY A 386 3.71 2.54 22.08
N MET A 387 5.01 2.28 22.08
CA MET A 387 5.68 1.33 22.98
C MET A 387 6.95 1.98 23.57
N PRO A 388 7.23 1.81 24.87
CA PRO A 388 8.43 2.37 25.50
C PRO A 388 9.67 1.48 25.23
N TRP A 389 9.88 1.05 23.95
CA TRP A 389 11.00 0.21 23.55
C TRP A 389 12.11 1.03 22.88
N PHE A 390 13.35 0.55 22.94
CA PHE A 390 14.52 1.18 22.30
C PHE A 390 14.76 2.61 22.79
N ASP A 391 14.67 2.84 24.10
CA ASP A 391 14.85 4.16 24.72
C ASP A 391 13.81 5.21 24.25
N ALA A 392 12.63 4.75 23.81
CA ALA A 392 11.52 5.64 23.48
C ALA A 392 10.92 6.26 24.75
N GLU A 393 10.30 7.42 24.56
CA GLU A 393 9.63 8.14 25.65
C GLU A 393 8.54 7.29 26.30
N SER A 394 8.40 7.43 27.64
CA SER A 394 7.31 6.85 28.42
C SER A 394 6.33 7.93 28.86
N ASP A 395 5.08 7.56 29.02
CA ASP A 395 4.03 8.45 29.51
C ASP A 395 3.88 8.44 31.02
N LYS A 396 4.80 7.80 31.75
CA LYS A 396 4.76 7.74 33.22
C LYS A 396 4.76 9.16 33.80
N GLY A 397 3.69 9.50 34.51
CA GLY A 397 3.52 10.83 35.13
C GLY A 397 3.04 11.95 34.22
N LYS A 398 2.75 11.67 32.93
CA LYS A 398 2.12 12.63 31.99
C LYS A 398 0.61 12.69 32.21
N SER A 399 0.05 13.90 32.35
CA SER A 399 -1.40 14.13 32.32
C SER A 399 -2.02 13.74 30.98
N ASP A 400 -3.32 13.43 30.96
CA ASP A 400 -4.06 13.07 29.74
C ASP A 400 -4.18 14.20 28.72
N ASP A 401 -3.97 15.44 29.16
CA ASP A 401 -3.97 16.62 28.31
C ASP A 401 -2.73 16.75 27.40
N PHE A 402 -1.68 15.99 27.67
CA PHE A 402 -0.43 16.02 26.89
C PHE A 402 -0.40 14.90 25.83
N PRO A 403 0.31 15.13 24.70
CA PRO A 403 0.55 14.08 23.72
C PRO A 403 1.23 12.87 24.35
N LYS A 404 0.77 11.68 23.96
CA LYS A 404 1.22 10.39 24.48
C LYS A 404 2.24 9.74 23.54
N ALA A 405 3.33 9.22 24.11
CA ALA A 405 4.28 8.37 23.41
C ALA A 405 3.75 6.91 23.31
N GLU A 406 2.98 6.47 24.32
CA GLU A 406 2.34 5.15 24.38
C GLU A 406 0.89 5.20 23.85
N PHE A 407 0.66 5.96 22.78
CA PHE A 407 -0.63 6.20 22.16
C PHE A 407 -1.29 4.94 21.58
N ARG A 408 -2.60 5.02 21.36
CA ARG A 408 -3.40 4.05 20.63
C ARG A 408 -4.05 4.75 19.44
N LYS A 409 -3.84 4.23 18.25
CA LYS A 409 -4.33 4.83 17.01
C LYS A 409 -4.91 3.76 16.10
N TRP A 410 -6.12 3.97 15.63
CA TRP A 410 -6.74 3.20 14.57
C TRP A 410 -6.74 4.02 13.29
N SER A 411 -6.39 3.40 12.21
CA SER A 411 -6.47 4.02 10.89
C SER A 411 -6.99 3.05 9.86
N VAL A 412 -7.57 3.57 8.80
CA VAL A 412 -8.00 2.79 7.66
C VAL A 412 -7.66 3.55 6.39
N SER A 413 -6.95 2.91 5.45
CA SER A 413 -6.87 3.35 4.07
C SER A 413 -7.74 2.45 3.20
N SER A 414 -8.33 3.03 2.16
CA SER A 414 -9.13 2.31 1.18
C SER A 414 -9.03 3.03 -0.15
N SER A 415 -9.08 2.26 -1.23
CA SER A 415 -9.17 2.83 -2.56
C SER A 415 -10.08 1.99 -3.45
N TYR A 416 -10.69 2.62 -4.44
CA TYR A 416 -11.49 1.96 -5.46
C TYR A 416 -11.17 2.53 -6.82
N GLN A 417 -10.77 1.66 -7.75
CA GLN A 417 -10.48 2.02 -9.13
C GLN A 417 -11.41 1.25 -10.06
N ARG A 418 -12.04 1.96 -10.98
CA ARG A 418 -12.94 1.38 -11.97
C ARG A 418 -12.71 2.01 -13.34
N PRO A 419 -12.59 1.20 -14.42
CA PRO A 419 -12.67 1.72 -15.77
C PRO A 419 -14.10 2.22 -16.04
N VAL A 420 -14.22 3.42 -16.58
CA VAL A 420 -15.50 4.03 -17.01
C VAL A 420 -15.68 3.84 -18.50
N THR A 421 -14.59 4.04 -19.26
CA THR A 421 -14.48 3.72 -20.69
C THR A 421 -13.10 3.11 -20.96
N GLN A 422 -12.77 2.77 -22.19
CA GLN A 422 -11.44 2.26 -22.58
C GLN A 422 -10.31 3.27 -22.29
N LYS A 423 -10.61 4.58 -22.28
CA LYS A 423 -9.64 5.67 -22.06
C LYS A 423 -9.84 6.40 -20.74
N MET A 424 -10.86 6.06 -19.98
CA MET A 424 -11.23 6.79 -18.78
C MET A 424 -11.40 5.85 -17.58
N TRP A 425 -10.79 6.19 -16.46
CA TRP A 425 -10.98 5.47 -15.19
C TRP A 425 -11.21 6.44 -14.03
N TRP A 426 -12.03 6.01 -13.11
CA TRP A 426 -12.27 6.69 -11.85
C TRP A 426 -11.48 6.02 -10.76
N LEU A 427 -10.81 6.83 -9.93
CA LEU A 427 -10.10 6.43 -8.73
C LEU A 427 -10.62 7.24 -7.55
N SER A 428 -11.08 6.55 -6.53
CA SER A 428 -11.39 7.13 -5.21
C SER A 428 -10.44 6.57 -4.18
N SER A 429 -9.87 7.43 -3.32
CA SER A 429 -8.95 7.03 -2.23
C SER A 429 -9.39 7.70 -0.94
N PHE A 430 -9.54 6.91 0.10
CA PHE A 430 -10.00 7.32 1.42
C PHE A 430 -8.96 6.99 2.49
N TYR A 431 -8.80 7.88 3.45
CA TYR A 431 -8.05 7.64 4.68
C TYR A 431 -8.79 8.23 5.87
N ALA A 432 -8.86 7.51 6.97
CA ALA A 432 -9.36 8.00 8.24
C ALA A 432 -8.48 7.52 9.39
N GLN A 433 -8.43 8.32 10.43
CA GLN A 433 -7.68 8.07 11.66
C GLN A 433 -8.54 8.43 12.87
N TRP A 434 -8.45 7.62 13.90
CA TRP A 434 -9.04 7.87 15.19
C TRP A 434 -8.06 7.49 16.30
N SER A 435 -7.96 8.33 17.32
CA SER A 435 -7.16 8.10 18.53
C SER A 435 -7.91 8.61 19.75
N PRO A 436 -7.99 7.84 20.86
CA PRO A 436 -8.48 8.34 22.14
C PRO A 436 -7.44 9.19 22.83
N ASP A 437 -6.16 9.04 22.44
CA ASP A 437 -5.01 9.71 23.05
C ASP A 437 -4.61 10.90 22.17
N ARG A 438 -4.08 11.96 22.77
CA ARG A 438 -3.45 13.05 22.04
C ARG A 438 -2.15 12.56 21.41
N LEU A 439 -1.93 12.95 20.17
CA LEU A 439 -0.81 12.49 19.37
C LEU A 439 0.27 13.56 19.22
N TYR A 440 1.52 13.14 19.17
CA TYR A 440 2.61 13.99 18.72
C TYR A 440 2.49 14.33 17.23
N GLY A 441 3.13 15.42 16.79
CA GLY A 441 3.06 15.94 15.43
C GLY A 441 3.24 14.88 14.34
N SER A 442 4.25 14.04 14.45
CA SER A 442 4.56 12.95 13.50
C SER A 442 3.49 11.85 13.38
N GLU A 443 2.59 11.73 14.36
CA GLU A 443 1.52 10.72 14.39
C GLU A 443 0.13 11.30 14.08
N ARG A 444 0.01 12.63 13.95
CA ARG A 444 -1.25 13.32 13.64
C ARG A 444 -1.64 13.15 12.18
N LEU A 445 -2.93 13.22 11.92
CA LEU A 445 -3.46 13.32 10.57
C LEU A 445 -3.34 14.76 10.07
N THR A 446 -2.75 14.92 8.90
CA THR A 446 -2.68 16.21 8.20
C THR A 446 -3.54 16.15 6.95
N ILE A 447 -4.41 17.15 6.75
CA ILE A 447 -5.20 17.36 5.54
C ILE A 447 -4.84 18.69 4.90
N GLY A 448 -4.72 18.72 3.58
CA GLY A 448 -4.16 19.80 2.77
C GLY A 448 -2.83 19.38 2.14
N GLY A 449 -2.67 19.69 0.84
CA GLY A 449 -1.50 19.33 0.04
C GLY A 449 -1.77 18.29 -1.03
N GLU A 450 -0.75 17.97 -1.82
CA GLU A 450 -0.86 17.11 -3.02
C GLU A 450 -1.39 15.70 -2.70
N ASN A 451 -1.02 15.14 -1.55
CA ASN A 451 -1.32 13.76 -1.18
C ASN A 451 -2.62 13.56 -0.37
N SER A 452 -3.33 14.63 -0.03
CA SER A 452 -4.61 14.57 0.71
C SER A 452 -5.69 15.42 0.04
N VAL A 453 -5.87 16.69 0.40
CA VAL A 453 -6.83 17.60 -0.22
C VAL A 453 -6.07 18.63 -1.06
N ARG A 454 -6.15 18.52 -2.39
CA ARG A 454 -5.43 19.41 -3.32
C ARG A 454 -5.99 20.83 -3.32
N GLY A 455 -5.14 21.82 -3.69
CA GLY A 455 -5.50 23.23 -3.65
C GLY A 455 -4.94 23.98 -2.43
N TYR A 456 -4.30 23.27 -1.50
CA TYR A 456 -3.78 23.83 -0.24
C TYR A 456 -2.25 23.59 -0.13
N LYS A 457 -1.48 24.16 -1.04
CA LYS A 457 -0.03 24.09 -0.95
C LYS A 457 0.46 24.88 0.25
N GLU A 458 1.23 24.24 1.14
CA GLU A 458 1.77 24.82 2.38
C GLU A 458 0.73 25.29 3.41
N GLN A 459 -0.55 25.07 3.15
CA GLN A 459 -1.62 25.31 4.09
C GLN A 459 -2.30 24.00 4.42
N TYR A 460 -2.40 23.65 5.69
CA TYR A 460 -2.93 22.37 6.13
C TYR A 460 -3.61 22.49 7.49
N LEU A 461 -4.45 21.53 7.78
CA LEU A 461 -4.95 21.27 9.12
C LEU A 461 -4.32 19.99 9.66
N SER A 462 -4.01 19.96 10.94
CA SER A 462 -3.43 18.80 11.60
C SER A 462 -4.20 18.48 12.87
N GLY A 463 -4.62 17.21 13.05
CA GLY A 463 -5.43 16.78 14.20
C GLY A 463 -5.28 15.28 14.48
N ASP A 464 -5.82 14.85 15.62
CA ASP A 464 -5.71 13.47 16.08
C ASP A 464 -6.77 12.56 15.45
N VAL A 465 -7.94 13.13 15.13
CA VAL A 465 -9.11 12.42 14.61
C VAL A 465 -9.64 13.11 13.36
N GLY A 466 -9.88 12.34 12.30
CA GLY A 466 -10.42 12.85 11.06
C GLY A 466 -10.20 11.93 9.87
N GLY A 467 -10.39 12.48 8.67
CA GLY A 467 -10.19 11.74 7.43
C GLY A 467 -10.24 12.61 6.20
N TYR A 468 -9.90 12.03 5.07
CA TYR A 468 -10.04 12.65 3.76
C TYR A 468 -10.44 11.64 2.69
N LEU A 469 -11.10 12.16 1.67
CA LEU A 469 -11.52 11.45 0.48
C LEU A 469 -10.97 12.19 -0.74
N ARG A 470 -10.28 11.47 -1.62
CA ARG A 470 -9.80 11.96 -2.91
C ARG A 470 -10.60 11.27 -4.01
N ASN A 471 -11.05 12.03 -4.98
CA ASN A 471 -11.69 11.50 -6.16
C ASN A 471 -11.01 12.04 -7.41
N GLU A 472 -10.66 11.15 -8.30
CA GLU A 472 -9.92 11.44 -9.53
C GLU A 472 -10.61 10.79 -10.71
N LEU A 473 -10.87 11.58 -11.74
CA LEU A 473 -11.28 11.11 -13.05
C LEU A 473 -10.10 11.32 -13.99
N ASN A 474 -9.53 10.21 -14.45
CA ASN A 474 -8.36 10.19 -15.31
C ASN A 474 -8.78 9.85 -16.73
N TYR A 475 -8.25 10.56 -17.71
CA TYR A 475 -8.56 10.37 -19.12
C TYR A 475 -7.28 10.37 -19.97
N SER A 476 -7.06 9.27 -20.73
CA SER A 476 -6.00 9.15 -21.72
C SER A 476 -6.39 9.94 -22.97
N LEU A 477 -5.67 11.01 -23.28
CA LEU A 477 -5.95 11.88 -24.42
C LEU A 477 -5.42 11.27 -25.72
N PHE A 478 -4.11 11.16 -25.83
CA PHE A 478 -3.39 10.63 -27.00
C PHE A 478 -1.98 10.19 -26.59
N THR A 479 -1.30 9.50 -27.52
CA THR A 479 0.09 9.08 -27.32
C THR A 479 0.97 9.77 -28.38
N LEU A 480 2.07 10.38 -27.93
CA LEU A 480 3.08 10.98 -28.79
C LEU A 480 4.38 10.14 -28.74
N PRO A 481 5.07 9.93 -29.87
CA PRO A 481 6.26 9.05 -29.92
C PRO A 481 7.38 9.48 -28.96
N ALA A 482 7.58 10.79 -28.74
CA ALA A 482 8.70 11.29 -27.94
C ALA A 482 8.41 11.32 -26.43
N ILE A 483 7.19 11.65 -26.03
CA ILE A 483 6.82 11.89 -24.63
C ILE A 483 5.85 10.83 -24.06
N GLY A 484 5.40 9.91 -24.91
CA GLY A 484 4.51 8.82 -24.51
C GLY A 484 3.03 9.21 -24.41
N GLU A 485 2.33 8.53 -23.51
CA GLU A 485 0.91 8.76 -23.26
C GLU A 485 0.72 10.12 -22.57
N VAL A 486 -0.19 10.92 -23.12
CA VAL A 486 -0.65 12.18 -22.52
C VAL A 486 -2.00 11.94 -21.87
N SER A 487 -2.10 12.28 -20.58
CA SER A 487 -3.32 12.10 -19.79
C SER A 487 -3.70 13.35 -19.04
N THR A 488 -4.99 13.50 -18.77
CA THR A 488 -5.51 14.55 -17.89
C THR A 488 -6.24 13.95 -16.71
N THR A 489 -6.16 14.63 -15.58
CA THR A 489 -6.83 14.24 -14.33
C THR A 489 -7.69 15.39 -13.84
N LEU A 490 -8.96 15.12 -13.59
CA LEU A 490 -9.86 16.02 -12.86
C LEU A 490 -10.06 15.46 -11.46
N ALA A 491 -9.97 16.33 -10.45
CA ALA A 491 -10.09 15.89 -9.08
C ALA A 491 -10.96 16.80 -8.23
N LEU A 492 -11.67 16.16 -7.29
CA LEU A 492 -12.42 16.83 -6.21
C LEU A 492 -12.14 16.07 -4.91
N ASP A 493 -11.53 16.77 -3.96
CA ASP A 493 -11.08 16.20 -2.69
C ASP A 493 -11.79 16.90 -1.53
N GLY A 494 -12.09 16.12 -0.49
CA GLY A 494 -12.64 16.66 0.76
C GLY A 494 -11.94 16.01 1.96
N GLY A 495 -11.75 16.79 3.03
CA GLY A 495 -11.17 16.30 4.27
C GLY A 495 -11.76 17.03 5.47
N TRP A 496 -11.75 16.35 6.62
CA TRP A 496 -12.27 16.91 7.86
C TRP A 496 -11.43 16.45 9.05
N LEU A 497 -11.29 17.33 10.04
CA LEU A 497 -10.71 17.03 11.35
C LEU A 497 -11.72 17.38 12.44
N GLN A 498 -11.79 16.52 13.45
CA GLN A 498 -12.64 16.72 14.61
C GLN A 498 -12.12 17.89 15.45
N SER A 499 -13.02 18.69 16.01
CA SER A 499 -12.66 19.80 16.89
C SER A 499 -11.96 19.32 18.16
N ASP A 500 -10.87 19.99 18.50
CA ASP A 500 -10.16 19.83 19.75
C ASP A 500 -10.36 21.08 20.61
N LYS A 501 -10.78 20.91 21.88
CA LYS A 501 -11.02 22.03 22.81
C LYS A 501 -9.74 22.80 23.14
N GLN A 502 -8.59 22.16 23.06
CA GLN A 502 -7.29 22.73 23.43
C GLN A 502 -6.51 23.23 22.20
N ASP A 503 -6.88 22.80 20.98
CA ASP A 503 -6.25 23.22 19.73
C ASP A 503 -7.31 23.69 18.73
N ARG A 504 -7.59 24.99 18.74
CA ARG A 504 -8.62 25.61 17.86
C ARG A 504 -8.29 25.48 16.37
N TYR A 505 -7.01 25.31 16.04
CA TYR A 505 -6.53 25.19 14.66
C TYR A 505 -6.45 23.74 14.16
N ALA A 506 -6.76 22.78 15.04
CA ALA A 506 -6.80 21.36 14.70
C ALA A 506 -8.16 20.90 14.14
N ALA A 507 -9.11 21.81 13.95
CA ALA A 507 -10.47 21.47 13.52
C ALA A 507 -10.81 22.11 12.18
N GLY A 508 -11.68 21.47 11.43
CA GLY A 508 -12.24 22.09 10.23
C GLY A 508 -12.41 21.13 9.08
N THR A 509 -12.98 21.66 8.02
CA THR A 509 -13.22 20.93 6.77
C THR A 509 -12.54 21.66 5.62
N LEU A 510 -11.85 20.90 4.77
CA LEU A 510 -11.26 21.41 3.54
C LEU A 510 -11.93 20.74 2.34
N TRP A 511 -12.26 21.53 1.32
CA TRP A 511 -12.63 21.06 0.00
C TRP A 511 -11.73 21.71 -1.03
N GLY A 512 -11.20 20.92 -1.94
CA GLY A 512 -10.30 21.38 -2.99
C GLY A 512 -10.56 20.65 -4.30
N SER A 513 -10.28 21.32 -5.40
CA SER A 513 -10.36 20.75 -6.74
C SER A 513 -9.05 20.92 -7.46
N SER A 514 -8.76 20.05 -8.43
CA SER A 514 -7.58 20.21 -9.27
C SER A 514 -7.79 19.68 -10.68
N VAL A 515 -7.04 20.25 -11.62
CA VAL A 515 -6.86 19.73 -12.96
C VAL A 515 -5.38 19.44 -13.18
N GLY A 516 -5.07 18.26 -13.70
CA GLY A 516 -3.72 17.82 -13.99
C GLY A 516 -3.54 17.45 -15.45
N LEU A 517 -2.33 17.66 -15.96
CA LEU A 517 -1.85 17.15 -17.24
C LEU A 517 -0.57 16.38 -16.98
N GLY A 518 -0.46 15.17 -17.49
CA GLY A 518 0.72 14.32 -17.34
C GLY A 518 1.14 13.68 -18.64
N THR A 519 2.45 13.39 -18.75
CA THR A 519 2.98 12.55 -19.83
C THR A 519 3.78 11.42 -19.23
N ARG A 520 3.77 10.26 -19.87
CA ARG A 520 4.52 9.10 -19.40
C ARG A 520 4.97 8.21 -20.55
N ASN A 521 6.26 7.90 -20.57
CA ASN A 521 6.82 6.82 -21.37
C ASN A 521 7.76 5.96 -20.48
N ALA A 522 8.56 5.08 -21.09
CA ALA A 522 9.48 4.21 -20.36
C ALA A 522 10.57 4.97 -19.57
N HIS A 523 10.98 6.14 -20.04
CA HIS A 523 12.13 6.88 -19.50
C HIS A 523 11.77 8.23 -18.90
N VAL A 524 10.68 8.86 -19.33
CA VAL A 524 10.31 10.22 -18.93
C VAL A 524 8.88 10.25 -18.42
N SER A 525 8.69 10.92 -17.29
CA SER A 525 7.36 11.26 -16.79
C SER A 525 7.32 12.74 -16.44
N THR A 526 6.21 13.40 -16.80
CA THR A 526 5.96 14.78 -16.39
C THR A 526 4.56 14.89 -15.80
N GLN A 527 4.40 15.78 -14.86
CA GLN A 527 3.10 16.10 -14.28
C GLN A 527 3.03 17.58 -13.96
N LEU A 528 1.97 18.23 -14.40
CA LEU A 528 1.58 19.58 -14.00
C LEU A 528 0.18 19.51 -13.44
N SER A 529 -0.03 20.00 -12.23
CA SER A 529 -1.35 20.02 -11.59
C SER A 529 -1.63 21.41 -11.02
N LEU A 530 -2.82 21.91 -11.32
CA LEU A 530 -3.34 23.18 -10.83
C LEU A 530 -4.46 22.89 -9.83
N GLY A 531 -4.29 23.30 -8.59
CA GLY A 531 -5.25 23.09 -7.51
C GLY A 531 -5.86 24.38 -7.02
N ILE A 532 -7.16 24.35 -6.74
CA ILE A 532 -7.95 25.49 -6.27
C ILE A 532 -8.60 25.12 -4.94
N PRO A 533 -8.42 25.94 -3.86
CA PRO A 533 -9.16 25.77 -2.62
C PRO A 533 -10.62 26.14 -2.85
N VAL A 534 -11.55 25.25 -2.46
CA VAL A 534 -12.99 25.43 -2.67
C VAL A 534 -13.67 25.90 -1.38
N SER A 535 -13.35 25.29 -0.26
CA SER A 535 -13.92 25.66 1.05
C SER A 535 -12.92 25.36 2.16
N TYR A 536 -12.75 26.29 3.09
CA TYR A 536 -11.80 26.22 4.19
C TYR A 536 -12.22 27.10 5.37
N PRO A 537 -11.72 26.84 6.58
CA PRO A 537 -11.95 27.68 7.75
C PRO A 537 -11.35 29.10 7.57
N ASN A 538 -12.00 30.11 8.14
CA ASN A 538 -11.62 31.53 7.98
C ASN A 538 -10.22 31.89 8.51
N TYR A 539 -9.63 31.07 9.37
CA TYR A 539 -8.28 31.28 9.89
C TYR A 539 -7.17 30.76 8.95
N LEU A 540 -7.52 29.99 7.91
CA LEU A 540 -6.60 29.59 6.85
C LEU A 540 -6.59 30.64 5.75
N ALA A 541 -5.42 30.93 5.20
CA ALA A 541 -5.25 31.87 4.10
C ALA A 541 -4.53 31.19 2.92
N PRO A 542 -5.17 30.21 2.24
CA PRO A 542 -4.54 29.52 1.13
C PRO A 542 -4.38 30.43 -0.08
N ASP A 543 -3.34 30.17 -0.88
CA ASP A 543 -3.19 30.80 -2.19
C ASP A 543 -4.40 30.43 -3.09
N ARG A 544 -4.85 31.35 -3.92
CA ARG A 544 -5.98 31.12 -4.83
C ARG A 544 -5.73 29.99 -5.83
N LEU A 545 -4.47 29.75 -6.15
CA LEU A 545 -4.04 28.71 -7.08
C LEU A 545 -2.77 28.05 -6.55
N SER A 546 -2.82 26.75 -6.37
CA SER A 546 -1.67 25.90 -6.05
C SER A 546 -1.16 25.24 -7.32
N VAL A 547 0.15 25.34 -7.58
CA VAL A 547 0.79 24.72 -8.75
C VAL A 547 1.74 23.63 -8.27
N TYR A 548 1.55 22.42 -8.78
CA TYR A 548 2.46 21.30 -8.59
C TYR A 548 3.04 20.88 -9.95
N ALA A 549 4.34 20.80 -10.02
CA ALA A 549 5.07 20.39 -11.22
C ALA A 549 6.10 19.33 -10.85
N ARG A 550 6.18 18.27 -11.64
CA ARG A 550 7.13 17.19 -11.45
C ARG A 550 7.66 16.71 -12.79
N VAL A 551 8.96 16.44 -12.84
CA VAL A 551 9.63 15.78 -13.96
C VAL A 551 10.45 14.62 -13.40
N GLY A 552 10.28 13.44 -13.96
CA GLY A 552 11.03 12.24 -13.60
C GLY A 552 11.70 11.63 -14.82
N LEU A 553 12.92 11.16 -14.63
CA LEU A 553 13.71 10.41 -15.60
C LEU A 553 14.06 9.05 -15.00
N VAL A 554 14.00 8.00 -15.80
CA VAL A 554 14.30 6.62 -15.40
C VAL A 554 15.22 6.00 -16.44
N PHE A 555 16.31 5.36 -15.96
CA PHE A 555 17.35 4.74 -16.79
C PHE A 555 17.61 3.30 -16.38
#